data_4e7598e2684392c07f1a2c8d75a5cf1a
#
_entry.id   4e7598e2684392c07f1a2c8d75a5cf1a
#
_cell.length_a   1.000
_cell.length_b   1.000
_cell.length_c   1.000
_cell.angle_alpha   90.00
_cell.angle_beta   90.00
_cell.angle_gamma   90.00
#
_symmetry.space_group_name_H-M   'P 1'
#
loop_
_entity.id
_entity.type
_entity.pdbx_description
1 polymer ?
#
loop_
_entity_poly.entity_id
_entity_poly.type
_entity_poly.pdbx_seq_one_letter_code
_entity_poly.pdbx_strand_id
1 'polypeptide(L)'
;MLPVTLGELRSSEFGLESYRKRTIKDEMRMNLIRKLQENTPIFSGIIGYEETVVPQVVNAILSRHNMILLGLRGQAKSRILRGLVDFLDERIPVIAGCEISDNPFTPICRRCRDLIQEMGDRVPIEYRGRDDRYVEKLATPDVTIADIIGDIDPIKAAKGGHAIGSELSVHYGLLPRANRGIFAINELPDLAGKIQVGLFNIMQEGDVQIKGYPVRLPLDVLLVFSANPEDYTARGKIVTPLKDRIGSEIKTHYPASLDHGVAITEQEAWMRRNSGHSILVPEFIKQIVEGIAFKARSDQRVDKRSGVSQRLPISCIENVISNAERRSIVGGEEHAVARIADVYAAMPAITGKIELEYEGELKGAENVARDLIRQAVQMIFRQYFPTTDFKQVIDWFEMGGSLKLSDTETSGALLARLANVQGLLDKIEVLGARPDSPPGIRAAAAEMILEGLHSVDKISRSEERGFTASSERKQSQDLYRDYSMERNRHKKPLN
;
A
#
# COMPACT_ATOMS: atom_id res chain seq x y z
N MET A 1 -33.16 -4.26 24.38
CA MET A 1 -33.51 -3.25 23.37
C MET A 1 -32.65 -2.03 23.60
N LEU A 2 -32.19 -1.35 22.54
CA LEU A 2 -31.48 -0.09 22.70
C LEU A 2 -32.47 1.02 23.04
N PRO A 3 -32.07 1.98 23.93
CA PRO A 3 -32.90 3.13 24.23
C PRO A 3 -33.19 3.99 22.98
N VAL A 4 -34.44 4.38 22.81
CA VAL A 4 -34.90 5.18 21.67
C VAL A 4 -35.25 6.62 22.03
N THR A 5 -35.29 6.93 23.34
CA THR A 5 -35.51 8.28 23.87
C THR A 5 -34.40 8.70 24.85
N LEU A 6 -34.26 9.99 25.06
CA LEU A 6 -33.27 10.54 26.02
C LEU A 6 -33.55 10.05 27.46
N GLY A 7 -34.82 9.91 27.84
CA GLY A 7 -35.21 9.40 29.17
C GLY A 7 -34.78 7.96 29.39
N GLU A 8 -35.03 7.08 28.40
CA GLU A 8 -34.58 5.69 28.42
C GLU A 8 -33.05 5.62 28.45
N LEU A 9 -32.38 6.47 27.66
CA LEU A 9 -30.92 6.54 27.59
C LEU A 9 -30.31 6.90 28.96
N ARG A 10 -30.90 7.84 29.68
CA ARG A 10 -30.46 8.21 31.05
C ARG A 10 -30.53 7.07 32.05
N SER A 11 -31.51 6.17 31.88
CA SER A 11 -31.73 5.01 32.75
C SER A 11 -30.90 3.77 32.33
N SER A 12 -30.16 3.84 31.24
CA SER A 12 -29.32 2.76 30.70
C SER A 12 -27.84 2.91 31.13
N GLU A 13 -27.03 1.96 30.72
CA GLU A 13 -25.55 2.02 30.89
C GLU A 13 -24.93 3.28 30.30
N PHE A 14 -25.51 3.83 29.22
CA PHE A 14 -25.08 5.08 28.61
C PHE A 14 -25.29 6.29 29.53
N GLY A 15 -26.18 6.21 30.52
CA GLY A 15 -26.43 7.24 31.52
C GLY A 15 -25.36 7.36 32.60
N LEU A 16 -24.47 6.39 32.73
CA LEU A 16 -23.38 6.41 33.71
C LEU A 16 -22.43 7.60 33.43
N GLU A 17 -21.91 8.21 34.47
CA GLU A 17 -21.04 9.38 34.39
C GLU A 17 -19.78 9.08 33.59
N SER A 18 -19.22 7.89 33.76
CA SER A 18 -18.05 7.40 33.03
C SER A 18 -18.26 7.35 31.52
N TYR A 19 -19.51 7.13 31.06
CA TYR A 19 -19.86 7.14 29.64
C TYR A 19 -20.20 8.55 29.15
N ARG A 20 -20.97 9.31 29.91
CA ARG A 20 -21.45 10.66 29.55
C ARG A 20 -20.33 11.67 29.28
N LYS A 21 -19.24 11.60 30.07
CA LYS A 21 -18.09 12.52 30.00
C LYS A 21 -16.93 11.99 29.17
N ARG A 22 -17.02 10.77 28.66
CA ARG A 22 -15.97 10.11 27.90
C ARG A 22 -15.77 10.79 26.55
N THR A 23 -14.54 11.23 26.29
CA THR A 23 -14.12 11.75 24.97
C THR A 23 -13.81 10.60 24.02
N ILE A 24 -13.72 10.90 22.70
CA ILE A 24 -13.28 9.94 21.69
C ILE A 24 -11.90 9.34 22.02
N LYS A 25 -10.98 10.15 22.53
CA LYS A 25 -9.63 9.71 22.91
C LYS A 25 -9.67 8.79 24.13
N ASP A 26 -10.58 9.02 25.08
CA ASP A 26 -10.81 8.12 26.21
C ASP A 26 -11.39 6.80 25.77
N GLU A 27 -12.39 6.83 24.88
CA GLU A 27 -13.02 5.66 24.30
C GLU A 27 -11.99 4.75 23.64
N MET A 28 -11.20 5.29 22.70
CA MET A 28 -10.17 4.54 21.99
C MET A 28 -9.12 3.96 22.95
N ARG A 29 -8.70 4.75 23.93
CA ARG A 29 -7.73 4.31 24.95
C ARG A 29 -8.29 3.15 25.78
N MET A 30 -9.53 3.22 26.23
CA MET A 30 -10.17 2.15 27.02
C MET A 30 -10.34 0.87 26.20
N ASN A 31 -10.79 0.98 24.95
CA ASN A 31 -10.95 -0.15 24.06
C ASN A 31 -9.59 -0.79 23.69
N LEU A 32 -8.56 0.03 23.49
CA LEU A 32 -7.20 -0.47 23.28
C LEU A 32 -6.67 -1.24 24.51
N ILE A 33 -6.85 -0.71 25.73
CA ILE A 33 -6.41 -1.37 26.97
C ILE A 33 -7.08 -2.74 27.08
N ARG A 34 -8.40 -2.82 26.82
CA ARG A 34 -9.12 -4.09 26.83
C ARG A 34 -8.54 -5.08 25.82
N LYS A 35 -8.30 -4.66 24.56
CA LYS A 35 -7.68 -5.50 23.54
C LYS A 35 -6.31 -6.01 23.95
N LEU A 36 -5.48 -5.17 24.57
CA LEU A 36 -4.15 -5.54 25.07
C LEU A 36 -4.25 -6.57 26.20
N GLN A 37 -5.20 -6.42 27.14
CA GLN A 37 -5.43 -7.36 28.24
C GLN A 37 -5.94 -8.72 27.75
N GLU A 38 -6.76 -8.72 26.70
CA GLU A 38 -7.32 -9.91 26.07
C GLU A 38 -6.39 -10.56 25.05
N ASN A 39 -5.17 -9.99 24.82
CA ASN A 39 -4.24 -10.40 23.77
C ASN A 39 -4.88 -10.47 22.38
N THR A 40 -5.85 -9.61 22.10
CA THR A 40 -6.51 -9.53 20.80
C THR A 40 -5.57 -8.85 19.80
N PRO A 41 -5.41 -9.39 18.57
CA PRO A 41 -4.56 -8.78 17.55
C PRO A 41 -4.93 -7.32 17.29
N ILE A 42 -3.90 -6.48 17.25
CA ILE A 42 -4.01 -5.07 16.91
C ILE A 42 -3.66 -4.92 15.42
N PHE A 43 -4.53 -4.27 14.65
CA PHE A 43 -4.38 -4.10 13.20
C PHE A 43 -4.25 -5.42 12.43
N SER A 44 -5.27 -6.26 12.48
CA SER A 44 -5.35 -7.49 11.68
C SER A 44 -5.04 -7.21 10.20
N GLY A 45 -4.12 -7.97 9.61
CA GLY A 45 -3.70 -7.84 8.21
C GLY A 45 -2.68 -6.73 7.93
N ILE A 46 -2.10 -6.11 8.95
CA ILE A 46 -0.87 -5.33 8.84
C ILE A 46 0.30 -6.26 9.15
N ILE A 47 1.22 -6.43 8.20
CA ILE A 47 2.35 -7.37 8.28
C ILE A 47 3.66 -6.60 8.34
N GLY A 48 4.58 -7.02 9.24
CA GLY A 48 5.94 -6.49 9.36
C GLY A 48 6.05 -5.17 10.12
N TYR A 49 4.99 -4.76 10.83
CA TYR A 49 4.95 -3.57 11.67
C TYR A 49 4.77 -3.87 13.16
N GLU A 50 4.70 -5.12 13.52
CA GLU A 50 4.37 -5.62 14.85
C GLU A 50 5.33 -5.08 15.92
N GLU A 51 6.62 -4.97 15.58
CA GLU A 51 7.67 -4.50 16.49
C GLU A 51 8.10 -3.04 16.26
N THR A 52 7.60 -2.39 15.22
CA THR A 52 8.07 -1.06 14.83
C THR A 52 6.98 0.00 14.86
N VAL A 53 6.04 -0.04 13.94
CA VAL A 53 5.01 0.99 13.76
C VAL A 53 3.84 0.79 14.72
N VAL A 54 3.38 -0.45 14.90
CA VAL A 54 2.22 -0.76 15.75
C VAL A 54 2.44 -0.32 17.20
N PRO A 55 3.59 -0.57 17.88
CA PRO A 55 3.82 -0.08 19.23
C PRO A 55 3.79 1.44 19.34
N GLN A 56 4.25 2.17 18.31
CA GLN A 56 4.22 3.63 18.30
C GLN A 56 2.78 4.15 18.17
N VAL A 57 1.94 3.52 17.33
CA VAL A 57 0.51 3.86 17.23
C VAL A 57 -0.22 3.56 18.54
N VAL A 58 0.06 2.42 19.16
CA VAL A 58 -0.47 2.05 20.48
C VAL A 58 -0.12 3.13 21.53
N ASN A 59 1.15 3.54 21.58
CA ASN A 59 1.59 4.58 22.50
C ASN A 59 0.90 5.93 22.21
N ALA A 60 0.70 6.29 20.96
CA ALA A 60 0.00 7.52 20.59
C ALA A 60 -1.46 7.50 21.07
N ILE A 61 -2.18 6.38 20.93
CA ILE A 61 -3.55 6.21 21.45
C ILE A 61 -3.56 6.27 22.98
N LEU A 62 -2.68 5.56 23.66
CA LEU A 62 -2.56 5.57 25.12
C LEU A 62 -2.28 6.98 25.67
N SER A 63 -1.52 7.77 24.93
CA SER A 63 -1.17 9.16 25.27
C SER A 63 -2.24 10.17 24.82
N ARG A 64 -3.33 9.72 24.17
CA ARG A 64 -4.39 10.60 23.61
C ARG A 64 -3.88 11.62 22.60
N HIS A 65 -2.82 11.30 21.87
CA HIS A 65 -2.22 12.19 20.90
C HIS A 65 -3.00 12.20 19.57
N ASN A 66 -3.06 13.36 18.95
CA ASN A 66 -3.21 13.43 17.50
C ASN A 66 -1.91 12.91 16.87
N MET A 67 -1.98 12.23 15.72
CA MET A 67 -0.81 11.58 15.15
C MET A 67 -0.67 11.79 13.65
N ILE A 68 0.56 11.71 13.17
CA ILE A 68 0.87 11.70 11.75
C ILE A 68 1.71 10.48 11.40
N LEU A 69 1.32 9.78 10.33
CA LEU A 69 2.10 8.71 9.72
C LEU A 69 2.95 9.27 8.59
N LEU A 70 4.26 9.16 8.74
CA LEU A 70 5.23 9.61 7.73
C LEU A 70 5.85 8.42 7.02
N GLY A 71 5.85 8.44 5.70
CA GLY A 71 6.50 7.41 4.92
C GLY A 71 6.17 7.46 3.45
N LEU A 72 6.96 6.76 2.66
CA LEU A 72 6.85 6.73 1.21
C LEU A 72 5.54 6.07 0.75
N ARG A 73 5.29 6.11 -0.56
CA ARG A 73 4.10 5.51 -1.18
C ARG A 73 4.06 3.99 -0.95
N GLY A 74 2.86 3.44 -0.71
CA GLY A 74 2.65 2.00 -0.54
C GLY A 74 3.16 1.39 0.76
N GLN A 75 3.29 2.20 1.83
CA GLN A 75 3.67 1.77 3.17
C GLN A 75 2.46 1.68 4.13
N ALA A 76 1.31 1.29 3.64
CA ALA A 76 0.07 1.02 4.39
C ALA A 76 -0.46 2.15 5.30
N LYS A 77 0.01 3.41 5.15
CA LYS A 77 -0.40 4.55 6.00
C LYS A 77 -1.93 4.67 6.11
N SER A 78 -2.63 4.78 4.99
CA SER A 78 -4.10 4.91 4.98
C SER A 78 -4.81 3.68 5.55
N ARG A 79 -4.23 2.47 5.42
CA ARG A 79 -4.78 1.25 6.01
C ARG A 79 -4.70 1.27 7.53
N ILE A 80 -3.57 1.74 8.08
CA ILE A 80 -3.42 1.93 9.53
C ILE A 80 -4.42 2.98 10.03
N LEU A 81 -4.55 4.13 9.34
CA LEU A 81 -5.49 5.16 9.75
C LEU A 81 -6.94 4.66 9.76
N ARG A 82 -7.36 3.92 8.74
CA ARG A 82 -8.68 3.29 8.70
C ARG A 82 -8.84 2.21 9.77
N GLY A 83 -7.79 1.46 10.06
CA GLY A 83 -7.79 0.45 11.13
C GLY A 83 -8.00 1.03 12.54
N LEU A 84 -7.82 2.35 12.75
CA LEU A 84 -8.13 3.01 14.01
C LEU A 84 -9.61 2.90 14.40
N VAL A 85 -10.50 2.66 13.46
CA VAL A 85 -11.94 2.42 13.68
C VAL A 85 -12.16 1.23 14.62
N ASP A 86 -11.28 0.24 14.63
CA ASP A 86 -11.38 -0.94 15.50
C ASP A 86 -11.23 -0.64 17.00
N PHE A 87 -10.82 0.58 17.35
CA PHE A 87 -10.75 1.06 18.73
C PHE A 87 -11.98 1.89 19.13
N LEU A 88 -12.95 2.09 18.24
CA LEU A 88 -14.23 2.71 18.55
C LEU A 88 -15.24 1.68 19.06
N ASP A 89 -16.20 2.12 19.86
CA ASP A 89 -17.37 1.33 20.22
C ASP A 89 -18.16 1.00 18.94
N GLU A 90 -18.79 -0.15 18.90
CA GLU A 90 -19.59 -0.58 17.73
C GLU A 90 -20.64 0.44 17.34
N ARG A 91 -21.22 1.11 18.33
CA ARG A 91 -22.22 2.17 18.13
C ARG A 91 -22.27 3.13 19.32
N ILE A 92 -22.60 4.38 19.04
CA ILE A 92 -22.83 5.40 20.05
C ILE A 92 -24.20 6.05 19.89
N PRO A 93 -24.87 6.44 20.99
CA PRO A 93 -26.11 7.20 20.90
C PRO A 93 -25.86 8.64 20.46
N VAL A 94 -26.72 9.14 19.57
CA VAL A 94 -26.73 10.54 19.08
C VAL A 94 -28.17 11.04 19.03
N ILE A 95 -28.37 12.36 19.05
CA ILE A 95 -29.68 12.95 18.84
C ILE A 95 -30.12 12.72 17.39
N ALA A 96 -31.32 12.18 17.20
CA ALA A 96 -31.81 11.81 15.89
C ALA A 96 -31.82 12.99 14.89
N GLY A 97 -31.32 12.72 13.66
CA GLY A 97 -31.20 13.68 12.61
C GLY A 97 -30.18 14.81 12.86
N CYS A 98 -29.24 14.65 13.80
CA CYS A 98 -28.17 15.61 14.02
C CYS A 98 -27.06 15.44 12.98
N GLU A 99 -26.68 16.53 12.28
CA GLU A 99 -25.65 16.53 11.24
C GLU A 99 -24.24 16.32 11.79
N ILE A 100 -24.01 16.63 13.09
CA ILE A 100 -22.69 16.57 13.73
C ILE A 100 -22.61 15.53 14.87
N SER A 101 -23.48 14.53 14.86
CA SER A 101 -23.50 13.42 15.83
C SER A 101 -23.43 13.85 17.30
N ASP A 102 -24.26 14.85 17.68
CA ASP A 102 -24.26 15.42 19.02
C ASP A 102 -24.45 14.38 20.12
N ASN A 103 -23.74 14.61 21.23
CA ASN A 103 -23.93 13.85 22.44
C ASN A 103 -25.28 14.20 23.06
N PRO A 104 -26.20 13.25 23.28
CA PRO A 104 -27.51 13.52 23.86
C PRO A 104 -27.48 14.18 25.25
N PHE A 105 -26.39 13.98 25.98
CA PHE A 105 -26.24 14.54 27.34
C PHE A 105 -25.61 15.94 27.36
N THR A 106 -24.82 16.28 26.36
CA THR A 106 -24.09 17.54 26.26
C THR A 106 -24.08 18.05 24.81
N PRO A 107 -25.27 18.42 24.24
CA PRO A 107 -25.36 18.84 22.86
C PRO A 107 -24.62 20.17 22.64
N ILE A 108 -23.89 20.25 21.54
CA ILE A 108 -23.10 21.40 21.15
C ILE A 108 -23.79 22.25 20.07
N CYS A 109 -24.62 21.66 19.21
CA CYS A 109 -25.32 22.44 18.20
C CYS A 109 -26.65 23.01 18.73
N ARG A 110 -27.00 24.19 18.20
CA ARG A 110 -28.21 24.90 18.61
C ARG A 110 -29.48 24.11 18.40
N ARG A 111 -29.61 23.47 17.23
CA ARG A 111 -30.77 22.62 16.93
C ARG A 111 -31.02 21.57 18.02
N CYS A 112 -29.98 20.88 18.43
CA CYS A 112 -30.11 19.82 19.45
C CYS A 112 -30.40 20.35 20.82
N ARG A 113 -29.83 21.52 21.18
CA ARG A 113 -30.16 22.25 22.46
C ARG A 113 -31.61 22.67 22.47
N ASP A 114 -32.11 23.29 21.38
CA ASP A 114 -33.49 23.72 21.26
C ASP A 114 -34.42 22.49 21.34
N LEU A 115 -34.11 21.40 20.65
CA LEU A 115 -34.90 20.16 20.65
C LEU A 115 -35.00 19.53 22.07
N ILE A 116 -33.91 19.55 22.85
CA ILE A 116 -33.93 19.08 24.25
C ILE A 116 -34.77 19.99 25.13
N GLN A 117 -34.72 21.30 24.92
CA GLN A 117 -35.51 22.25 25.66
C GLN A 117 -37.01 22.06 25.40
N GLU A 118 -37.39 21.75 24.17
CA GLU A 118 -38.78 21.53 23.79
C GLU A 118 -39.36 20.19 24.22
N MET A 119 -38.57 19.09 24.03
CA MET A 119 -39.08 17.72 24.18
C MET A 119 -38.64 17.05 25.48
N GLY A 120 -37.61 17.54 26.16
CA GLY A 120 -37.05 16.94 27.36
C GLY A 120 -36.64 15.44 27.14
N ASP A 121 -37.12 14.59 28.01
CA ASP A 121 -36.80 13.15 27.95
C ASP A 121 -37.41 12.40 26.76
N ARG A 122 -38.31 13.05 25.99
CA ARG A 122 -38.89 12.48 24.74
C ARG A 122 -38.05 12.68 23.51
N VAL A 123 -36.89 13.37 23.60
CA VAL A 123 -35.97 13.56 22.47
C VAL A 123 -35.60 12.21 21.86
N PRO A 124 -35.82 12.01 20.56
CA PRO A 124 -35.50 10.77 19.89
C PRO A 124 -33.99 10.58 19.76
N ILE A 125 -33.56 9.33 20.00
CA ILE A 125 -32.15 8.90 19.93
C ILE A 125 -32.00 7.93 18.76
N GLU A 126 -30.95 8.12 17.98
CA GLU A 126 -30.45 7.17 16.98
C GLU A 126 -29.02 6.73 17.33
N TYR A 127 -28.51 5.73 16.63
CA TYR A 127 -27.19 5.18 16.88
C TYR A 127 -26.31 5.30 15.65
N ARG A 128 -25.10 5.82 15.84
CA ARG A 128 -24.05 5.85 14.82
C ARG A 128 -23.12 4.66 14.98
N GLY A 129 -22.93 3.91 13.92
CA GLY A 129 -21.92 2.85 13.84
C GLY A 129 -20.49 3.41 13.84
N ARG A 130 -19.55 2.58 14.24
CA ARG A 130 -18.13 2.99 14.28
C ARG A 130 -17.59 3.39 12.92
N ASP A 131 -18.02 2.76 11.84
CA ASP A 131 -17.58 3.06 10.48
C ASP A 131 -18.06 4.45 10.03
N ASP A 132 -19.26 4.87 10.45
CA ASP A 132 -19.81 6.20 10.18
C ASP A 132 -19.08 7.33 10.93
N ARG A 133 -18.23 6.98 11.89
CA ARG A 133 -17.46 7.88 12.73
C ARG A 133 -16.03 8.11 12.24
N TYR A 134 -15.69 7.56 11.08
CA TYR A 134 -14.42 7.81 10.39
C TYR A 134 -14.67 8.67 9.16
N VAL A 135 -14.18 9.89 9.20
CA VAL A 135 -14.28 10.85 8.10
C VAL A 135 -12.91 11.07 7.51
N GLU A 136 -12.75 10.84 6.22
CA GLU A 136 -11.48 10.91 5.53
C GLU A 136 -11.51 11.97 4.42
N LYS A 137 -10.46 12.77 4.31
CA LYS A 137 -10.24 13.70 3.23
C LYS A 137 -8.83 13.54 2.66
N LEU A 138 -8.75 13.39 1.34
CA LEU A 138 -7.49 13.57 0.64
C LEU A 138 -7.22 15.07 0.50
N ALA A 139 -6.07 15.51 0.96
CA ALA A 139 -5.62 16.87 0.75
C ALA A 139 -5.29 17.07 -0.74
N THR A 140 -5.90 18.07 -1.34
CA THR A 140 -5.65 18.52 -2.70
C THR A 140 -5.63 20.05 -2.73
N PRO A 141 -4.95 20.70 -3.68
CA PRO A 141 -4.83 22.17 -3.71
C PRO A 141 -6.17 22.93 -3.84
N ASP A 142 -7.20 22.27 -4.33
CA ASP A 142 -8.55 22.83 -4.51
C ASP A 142 -9.44 22.74 -3.25
N VAL A 143 -8.99 22.01 -2.21
CA VAL A 143 -9.71 21.95 -0.92
C VAL A 143 -9.87 23.35 -0.35
N THR A 144 -11.07 23.67 0.10
CA THR A 144 -11.41 24.96 0.73
C THR A 144 -11.61 24.83 2.24
N ILE A 145 -11.56 25.95 2.94
CA ILE A 145 -11.87 25.97 4.38
C ILE A 145 -13.34 25.59 4.63
N ALA A 146 -14.22 25.91 3.70
CA ALA A 146 -15.64 25.55 3.77
C ALA A 146 -15.85 24.03 3.69
N ASP A 147 -15.04 23.31 2.89
CA ASP A 147 -15.11 21.84 2.81
C ASP A 147 -14.74 21.20 4.17
N ILE A 148 -13.76 21.78 4.86
CA ILE A 148 -13.25 21.24 6.12
C ILE A 148 -14.11 21.69 7.30
N ILE A 149 -14.34 22.98 7.47
CA ILE A 149 -15.01 23.55 8.64
C ILE A 149 -16.49 23.77 8.37
N GLY A 150 -16.81 24.26 7.19
CA GLY A 150 -18.16 24.66 6.82
C GLY A 150 -18.27 26.16 6.56
N ASP A 151 -19.44 26.57 6.10
CA ASP A 151 -19.77 27.97 5.83
C ASP A 151 -21.26 28.20 6.04
N ILE A 152 -21.71 29.47 6.00
CA ILE A 152 -23.12 29.80 6.04
C ILE A 152 -23.77 29.46 4.70
N ASP A 153 -24.91 28.77 4.75
CA ASP A 153 -25.75 28.47 3.60
C ASP A 153 -26.88 29.52 3.49
N PRO A 154 -26.81 30.45 2.53
CA PRO A 154 -27.84 31.46 2.33
C PRO A 154 -29.22 30.87 2.00
N ILE A 155 -29.26 29.71 1.31
CA ILE A 155 -30.48 29.02 0.95
C ILE A 155 -31.15 28.41 2.18
N LYS A 156 -30.34 27.80 3.06
CA LYS A 156 -30.78 27.24 4.35
C LYS A 156 -31.31 28.36 5.27
N ALA A 157 -30.63 29.52 5.29
CA ALA A 157 -31.07 30.69 6.01
C ALA A 157 -32.44 31.20 5.50
N ALA A 158 -32.57 31.39 4.19
CA ALA A 158 -33.80 31.90 3.58
C ALA A 158 -35.00 30.94 3.75
N LYS A 159 -34.80 29.63 3.53
CA LYS A 159 -35.86 28.63 3.70
C LYS A 159 -36.31 28.47 5.17
N GLY A 160 -35.36 28.61 6.13
CA GLY A 160 -35.65 28.47 7.55
C GLY A 160 -36.13 29.75 8.21
N GLY A 161 -36.16 30.89 7.51
CA GLY A 161 -36.45 32.19 8.10
C GLY A 161 -35.42 32.67 9.16
N HIS A 162 -34.17 32.14 9.05
CA HIS A 162 -33.13 32.43 9.99
C HIS A 162 -32.28 33.64 9.56
N ALA A 163 -31.72 34.39 10.53
CA ALA A 163 -30.75 35.41 10.21
C ALA A 163 -29.48 34.81 9.60
N ILE A 164 -28.92 35.49 8.60
CA ILE A 164 -27.58 35.15 8.06
C ILE A 164 -26.59 35.30 9.23
N GLY A 165 -25.87 34.26 9.57
CA GLY A 165 -25.00 34.21 10.75
C GLY A 165 -25.61 33.44 11.94
N SER A 166 -26.85 32.98 11.83
CA SER A 166 -27.40 32.02 12.77
C SER A 166 -26.71 30.66 12.63
N GLU A 167 -26.43 29.97 13.73
CA GLU A 167 -25.92 28.62 13.74
C GLU A 167 -26.81 27.64 12.93
N LEU A 168 -28.14 27.89 12.90
CA LEU A 168 -29.11 27.09 12.15
C LEU A 168 -28.96 27.21 10.61
N SER A 169 -28.22 28.22 10.14
CA SER A 169 -27.94 28.46 8.73
C SER A 169 -26.59 27.87 8.28
N VAL A 170 -25.87 27.21 9.19
CA VAL A 170 -24.56 26.63 8.88
C VAL A 170 -24.72 25.36 8.03
N HIS A 171 -23.92 25.28 6.97
CA HIS A 171 -23.57 24.03 6.32
C HIS A 171 -22.28 23.50 6.93
N TYR A 172 -22.37 22.42 7.69
CA TYR A 172 -21.22 21.85 8.37
C TYR A 172 -20.27 21.15 7.39
N GLY A 173 -18.99 21.47 7.47
CA GLY A 173 -17.92 20.79 6.74
C GLY A 173 -17.62 19.39 7.32
N LEU A 174 -16.58 18.77 6.77
CA LEU A 174 -16.22 17.40 7.15
C LEU A 174 -15.75 17.26 8.60
N LEU A 175 -15.03 18.25 9.13
CA LEU A 175 -14.51 18.24 10.50
C LEU A 175 -15.61 18.28 11.56
N PRO A 176 -16.60 19.18 11.53
CA PRO A 176 -17.75 19.12 12.44
C PRO A 176 -18.54 17.82 12.32
N ARG A 177 -18.68 17.26 11.13
CA ARG A 177 -19.36 15.97 10.90
C ARG A 177 -18.61 14.77 11.49
N ALA A 178 -17.29 14.92 11.69
CA ALA A 178 -16.46 13.93 12.37
C ALA A 178 -16.55 14.00 13.90
N ASN A 179 -17.39 14.86 14.46
CA ASN A 179 -17.54 15.00 15.93
C ASN A 179 -17.85 13.64 16.58
N ARG A 180 -17.18 13.37 17.70
CA ARG A 180 -17.16 12.09 18.41
C ARG A 180 -16.62 10.93 17.56
N GLY A 181 -15.68 11.25 16.66
CA GLY A 181 -15.07 10.31 15.71
C GLY A 181 -13.65 10.70 15.34
N ILE A 182 -13.17 10.07 14.26
CA ILE A 182 -11.83 10.26 13.73
C ILE A 182 -11.92 11.09 12.46
N PHE A 183 -11.12 12.16 12.38
CA PHE A 183 -10.94 12.92 11.15
C PHE A 183 -9.55 12.70 10.58
N ALA A 184 -9.48 12.03 9.43
CA ALA A 184 -8.25 11.68 8.75
C ALA A 184 -7.99 12.62 7.56
N ILE A 185 -6.80 13.22 7.49
CA ILE A 185 -6.34 13.98 6.33
C ILE A 185 -5.14 13.25 5.73
N ASN A 186 -5.33 12.73 4.52
CA ASN A 186 -4.25 12.10 3.75
C ASN A 186 -3.50 13.14 2.92
N GLU A 187 -2.19 12.93 2.79
CA GLU A 187 -1.25 13.80 2.05
C GLU A 187 -1.32 15.26 2.55
N LEU A 188 -1.24 15.43 3.87
CA LEU A 188 -1.36 16.73 4.56
C LEU A 188 -0.52 17.87 3.93
N PRO A 189 0.71 17.67 3.42
CA PRO A 189 1.49 18.72 2.76
C PRO A 189 0.81 19.37 1.54
N ASP A 190 -0.08 18.63 0.85
CA ASP A 190 -0.80 19.15 -0.31
C ASP A 190 -1.95 20.12 0.09
N LEU A 191 -2.30 20.16 1.36
CA LEU A 191 -3.29 21.10 1.89
C LEU A 191 -2.71 22.52 1.98
N ALA A 192 -3.38 23.48 1.37
CA ALA A 192 -2.92 24.88 1.39
C ALA A 192 -2.65 25.38 2.82
N GLY A 193 -1.52 26.09 3.03
CA GLY A 193 -1.06 26.53 4.34
C GLY A 193 -2.12 27.31 5.14
N LYS A 194 -2.94 28.15 4.49
CA LYS A 194 -4.06 28.87 5.13
C LYS A 194 -5.13 27.94 5.73
N ILE A 195 -5.32 26.75 5.13
CA ILE A 195 -6.29 25.77 5.65
C ILE A 195 -5.65 24.99 6.80
N GLN A 196 -4.36 24.66 6.69
CA GLN A 196 -3.63 24.07 7.81
C GLN A 196 -3.68 24.97 9.05
N VAL A 197 -3.59 26.30 8.88
CA VAL A 197 -3.79 27.28 10.00
C VAL A 197 -5.20 27.18 10.58
N GLY A 198 -6.21 26.94 9.76
CA GLY A 198 -7.59 26.75 10.23
C GLY A 198 -7.77 25.55 11.16
N LEU A 199 -6.84 24.58 11.15
CA LEU A 199 -6.85 23.43 12.05
C LEU A 199 -6.22 23.73 13.44
N PHE A 200 -5.60 24.90 13.65
CA PHE A 200 -4.91 25.19 14.93
C PHE A 200 -5.88 25.23 16.09
N ASN A 201 -7.02 25.91 15.93
CA ASN A 201 -8.00 26.06 17.00
C ASN A 201 -8.53 24.71 17.49
N ILE A 202 -8.88 23.80 16.56
CA ILE A 202 -9.35 22.47 16.96
C ILE A 202 -8.25 21.65 17.67
N MET A 203 -6.99 21.83 17.29
CA MET A 203 -5.88 21.11 17.94
C MET A 203 -5.50 21.66 19.31
N GLN A 204 -5.70 22.96 19.53
CA GLN A 204 -5.30 23.66 20.74
C GLN A 204 -6.45 23.86 21.71
N GLU A 205 -7.57 24.41 21.23
CA GLU A 205 -8.73 24.78 22.01
C GLU A 205 -9.86 23.73 21.96
N GLY A 206 -9.77 22.75 21.05
CA GLY A 206 -10.81 21.75 20.86
C GLY A 206 -12.06 22.31 20.17
N ASP A 207 -12.00 23.50 19.56
CA ASP A 207 -13.14 24.09 18.88
C ASP A 207 -12.85 24.52 17.44
N VAL A 208 -13.92 24.69 16.69
CA VAL A 208 -13.88 25.32 15.37
C VAL A 208 -14.77 26.56 15.35
N GLN A 209 -14.31 27.60 14.66
CA GLN A 209 -15.06 28.82 14.44
C GLN A 209 -15.42 28.95 12.97
N ILE A 210 -16.70 29.14 12.67
CA ILE A 210 -17.16 29.42 11.30
C ILE A 210 -16.71 30.84 10.93
N LYS A 211 -15.99 30.93 9.81
CA LYS A 211 -15.31 32.15 9.36
C LYS A 211 -16.24 33.38 9.39
N GLY A 212 -15.83 34.39 10.15
CA GLY A 212 -16.54 35.69 10.21
C GLY A 212 -17.86 35.69 10.98
N TYR A 213 -18.25 34.56 11.56
CA TYR A 213 -19.50 34.43 12.32
C TYR A 213 -19.24 34.06 13.78
N PRO A 214 -20.12 34.43 14.70
CA PRO A 214 -19.96 34.15 16.15
C PRO A 214 -20.31 32.71 16.52
N VAL A 215 -20.14 31.76 15.60
CA VAL A 215 -20.44 30.33 15.79
C VAL A 215 -19.15 29.62 16.16
N ARG A 216 -19.06 29.11 17.38
CA ARG A 216 -17.99 28.26 17.91
C ARG A 216 -18.57 26.90 18.30
N LEU A 217 -17.95 25.83 17.84
CA LEU A 217 -18.37 24.48 18.13
C LEU A 217 -17.22 23.72 18.81
N PRO A 218 -17.38 23.40 20.10
CA PRO A 218 -16.43 22.53 20.80
C PRO A 218 -16.60 21.10 20.29
N LEU A 219 -15.64 20.62 19.51
CA LEU A 219 -15.70 19.28 18.90
C LEU A 219 -14.84 18.29 19.67
N ASP A 220 -15.34 17.07 19.79
CA ASP A 220 -14.59 15.94 20.32
C ASP A 220 -14.11 15.06 19.14
N VAL A 221 -12.90 15.31 18.64
CA VAL A 221 -12.36 14.65 17.43
C VAL A 221 -10.92 14.20 17.65
N LEU A 222 -10.60 13.00 17.20
CA LEU A 222 -9.21 12.59 17.02
C LEU A 222 -8.75 12.98 15.61
N LEU A 223 -7.72 13.81 15.51
CA LEU A 223 -7.11 14.19 14.23
C LEU A 223 -5.95 13.25 13.92
N VAL A 224 -5.99 12.68 12.73
CA VAL A 224 -4.93 11.80 12.23
C VAL A 224 -4.53 12.19 10.81
N PHE A 225 -3.24 12.11 10.54
CA PHE A 225 -2.69 12.61 9.29
C PHE A 225 -1.79 11.57 8.62
N SER A 226 -1.68 11.64 7.29
CA SER A 226 -0.58 10.99 6.58
C SER A 226 0.19 12.00 5.75
N ALA A 227 1.49 11.74 5.56
CA ALA A 227 2.33 12.53 4.68
C ALA A 227 3.43 11.66 4.07
N ASN A 228 3.88 12.07 2.89
CA ASN A 228 5.08 11.56 2.27
C ASN A 228 6.23 12.53 2.59
N PRO A 229 7.39 12.08 3.10
CA PRO A 229 8.51 12.97 3.44
C PRO A 229 8.98 13.86 2.29
N GLU A 230 8.78 13.46 1.05
CA GLU A 230 9.19 14.22 -0.14
C GLU A 230 8.27 15.37 -0.49
N ASP A 231 6.99 15.23 -0.17
CA ASP A 231 6.01 16.28 -0.41
C ASP A 231 6.36 17.55 0.40
N TYR A 232 7.21 17.42 1.44
CA TYR A 232 7.74 18.57 2.19
C TYR A 232 8.63 19.52 1.37
N THR A 233 9.17 19.06 0.24
CA THR A 233 10.14 19.84 -0.56
C THR A 233 9.58 20.28 -1.90
N ALA A 234 8.68 19.49 -2.51
CA ALA A 234 8.24 19.69 -3.89
C ALA A 234 6.82 20.28 -4.02
N ARG A 235 5.87 19.88 -3.17
CA ARG A 235 4.44 20.22 -3.32
C ARG A 235 3.88 21.11 -2.23
N GLY A 236 4.46 21.10 -1.04
CA GLY A 236 4.00 21.89 0.09
C GLY A 236 4.77 21.58 1.36
N LYS A 237 4.55 22.38 2.40
CA LYS A 237 5.14 22.14 3.72
C LYS A 237 4.04 22.05 4.75
N ILE A 238 4.19 21.14 5.71
CA ILE A 238 3.42 21.27 6.94
C ILE A 238 3.91 22.51 7.65
N VAL A 239 3.00 23.44 7.93
CA VAL A 239 3.37 24.65 8.64
C VAL A 239 3.85 24.30 10.04
N THR A 240 4.99 24.89 10.46
CA THR A 240 5.66 24.58 11.73
C THR A 240 4.73 24.57 12.94
N PRO A 241 3.80 25.53 13.11
CA PRO A 241 2.88 25.50 14.24
C PRO A 241 1.90 24.32 14.24
N LEU A 242 1.54 23.77 13.08
CA LEU A 242 0.72 22.55 13.00
C LEU A 242 1.52 21.34 13.42
N LYS A 243 2.76 21.23 12.91
CA LYS A 243 3.65 20.13 13.27
C LYS A 243 3.92 20.08 14.78
N ASP A 244 4.14 21.22 15.42
CA ASP A 244 4.36 21.34 16.87
C ASP A 244 3.17 20.83 17.72
N ARG A 245 1.96 20.90 17.17
CA ARG A 245 0.73 20.46 17.85
C ARG A 245 0.36 18.99 17.60
N ILE A 246 1.05 18.31 16.70
CA ILE A 246 0.88 16.89 16.49
C ILE A 246 1.69 16.15 17.55
N GLY A 247 1.00 15.44 18.44
CA GLY A 247 1.63 14.79 19.59
C GLY A 247 2.53 13.61 19.26
N SER A 248 2.29 12.92 18.13
CA SER A 248 3.09 11.74 17.70
C SER A 248 3.36 11.76 16.22
N GLU A 249 4.66 11.71 15.86
CA GLU A 249 5.14 11.50 14.49
C GLU A 249 5.67 10.08 14.36
N ILE A 250 5.01 9.27 13.53
CA ILE A 250 5.29 7.83 13.40
C ILE A 250 5.79 7.55 11.99
N LYS A 251 7.00 7.00 11.88
CA LYS A 251 7.62 6.68 10.59
C LYS A 251 7.29 5.27 10.17
N THR A 252 6.73 5.13 8.96
CA THR A 252 6.51 3.84 8.32
C THR A 252 7.71 3.46 7.44
N HIS A 253 7.80 2.19 7.06
CA HIS A 253 8.89 1.66 6.23
C HIS A 253 8.37 0.60 5.25
N TYR A 254 9.19 0.18 4.29
CA TYR A 254 8.92 -0.98 3.45
C TYR A 254 9.16 -2.29 4.23
N PRO A 255 8.66 -3.44 3.76
CA PRO A 255 8.95 -4.73 4.37
C PRO A 255 10.44 -4.91 4.59
N ALA A 256 10.82 -5.30 5.81
CA ALA A 256 12.21 -5.48 6.19
C ALA A 256 12.80 -6.81 5.67
N SER A 257 11.95 -7.82 5.47
CA SER A 257 12.33 -9.14 4.93
C SER A 257 11.56 -9.46 3.66
N LEU A 258 12.14 -10.35 2.85
CA LEU A 258 11.49 -10.86 1.64
C LEU A 258 10.19 -11.59 1.99
N ASP A 259 10.20 -12.36 3.08
CA ASP A 259 9.03 -13.14 3.53
C ASP A 259 7.85 -12.23 3.91
N HIS A 260 8.10 -11.13 4.61
CA HIS A 260 7.06 -10.14 4.88
C HIS A 260 6.51 -9.53 3.59
N GLY A 261 7.38 -9.23 2.62
CA GLY A 261 6.97 -8.72 1.31
C GLY A 261 6.09 -9.71 0.55
N VAL A 262 6.50 -10.98 0.49
CA VAL A 262 5.72 -12.07 -0.13
C VAL A 262 4.36 -12.22 0.56
N ALA A 263 4.33 -12.27 1.89
CA ALA A 263 3.08 -12.40 2.64
C ALA A 263 2.10 -11.23 2.40
N ILE A 264 2.61 -9.99 2.32
CA ILE A 264 1.80 -8.81 1.96
C ILE A 264 1.27 -8.95 0.53
N THR A 265 2.12 -9.35 -0.41
CA THR A 265 1.73 -9.51 -1.81
C THR A 265 0.68 -10.61 -1.98
N GLU A 266 0.82 -11.75 -1.29
CA GLU A 266 -0.19 -12.82 -1.28
C GLU A 266 -1.53 -12.39 -0.68
N GLN A 267 -1.50 -11.57 0.37
CA GLN A 267 -2.70 -11.05 1.02
C GLN A 267 -3.46 -10.06 0.12
N GLU A 268 -2.74 -9.21 -0.63
CA GLU A 268 -3.32 -8.08 -1.35
C GLU A 268 -3.59 -8.35 -2.83
N ALA A 269 -2.83 -9.26 -3.47
CA ALA A 269 -2.95 -9.53 -4.89
C ALA A 269 -4.16 -10.45 -5.18
N TRP A 270 -4.79 -10.18 -6.31
CA TRP A 270 -5.84 -11.05 -6.82
C TRP A 270 -5.26 -12.34 -7.41
N MET A 271 -4.85 -13.25 -6.53
CA MET A 271 -4.24 -14.53 -6.90
C MET A 271 -5.27 -15.64 -7.08
N ARG A 272 -6.40 -15.61 -6.36
CA ARG A 272 -7.47 -16.61 -6.45
C ARG A 272 -8.49 -16.16 -7.50
N ARG A 273 -8.59 -16.91 -8.60
CA ARG A 273 -9.45 -16.58 -9.74
C ARG A 273 -10.40 -17.71 -10.03
N ASN A 274 -11.64 -17.39 -10.37
CA ASN A 274 -12.68 -18.37 -10.75
C ASN A 274 -12.66 -18.58 -12.28
N SER A 275 -11.53 -19.03 -12.83
CA SER A 275 -11.33 -19.17 -14.29
C SER A 275 -11.51 -20.59 -14.81
N GLY A 276 -11.88 -21.54 -13.96
CA GLY A 276 -11.98 -22.96 -14.34
C GLY A 276 -10.64 -23.67 -14.45
N HIS A 277 -9.51 -22.94 -14.36
CA HIS A 277 -8.16 -23.48 -14.35
C HIS A 277 -7.55 -23.34 -12.95
N SER A 278 -6.79 -24.36 -12.53
CA SER A 278 -6.00 -24.29 -11.31
C SER A 278 -4.77 -23.42 -11.55
N ILE A 279 -4.64 -22.34 -10.78
CA ILE A 279 -3.48 -21.44 -10.86
C ILE A 279 -2.44 -21.88 -9.83
N LEU A 280 -1.23 -22.17 -10.29
CA LEU A 280 -0.11 -22.59 -9.47
C LEU A 280 1.04 -21.58 -9.63
N VAL A 281 1.40 -20.94 -8.51
CA VAL A 281 2.51 -19.97 -8.46
C VAL A 281 3.60 -20.55 -7.56
N PRO A 282 4.72 -21.04 -8.14
CA PRO A 282 5.85 -21.55 -7.36
C PRO A 282 6.40 -20.49 -6.40
N GLU A 283 6.87 -20.92 -5.24
CA GLU A 283 7.35 -20.01 -4.19
C GLU A 283 8.50 -19.13 -4.68
N PHE A 284 9.45 -19.69 -5.43
CA PHE A 284 10.54 -18.90 -6.00
C PHE A 284 10.07 -17.80 -6.97
N ILE A 285 8.93 -17.95 -7.65
CA ILE A 285 8.36 -16.88 -8.49
C ILE A 285 7.85 -15.72 -7.62
N LYS A 286 7.16 -16.01 -6.52
CA LYS A 286 6.71 -14.98 -5.58
C LYS A 286 7.91 -14.22 -4.98
N GLN A 287 8.94 -14.96 -4.59
CA GLN A 287 10.18 -14.40 -4.06
C GLN A 287 10.92 -13.54 -5.10
N ILE A 288 10.97 -13.95 -6.39
CA ILE A 288 11.56 -13.14 -7.45
C ILE A 288 10.78 -11.85 -7.65
N VAL A 289 9.45 -11.91 -7.73
CA VAL A 289 8.60 -10.73 -7.90
C VAL A 289 8.79 -9.74 -6.75
N GLU A 290 8.85 -10.20 -5.51
CA GLU A 290 9.16 -9.34 -4.37
C GLU A 290 10.61 -8.85 -4.42
N GLY A 291 11.54 -9.72 -4.82
CA GLY A 291 12.95 -9.41 -5.01
C GLY A 291 13.20 -8.27 -5.99
N ILE A 292 12.36 -8.12 -7.02
CA ILE A 292 12.41 -6.97 -7.94
C ILE A 292 12.19 -5.66 -7.19
N ALA A 293 11.19 -5.59 -6.31
CA ALA A 293 10.94 -4.40 -5.50
C ALA A 293 12.08 -4.11 -4.52
N PHE A 294 12.64 -5.14 -3.88
CA PHE A 294 13.80 -5.02 -3.00
C PHE A 294 15.02 -4.46 -3.74
N LYS A 295 15.32 -4.99 -4.95
CA LYS A 295 16.41 -4.50 -5.77
C LYS A 295 16.17 -3.07 -6.25
N ALA A 296 14.97 -2.77 -6.70
CA ALA A 296 14.61 -1.43 -7.15
C ALA A 296 14.77 -0.38 -6.05
N ARG A 297 14.41 -0.68 -4.79
CA ARG A 297 14.58 0.22 -3.64
C ARG A 297 16.05 0.55 -3.32
N SER A 298 16.98 -0.32 -3.72
CA SER A 298 18.41 -0.13 -3.51
C SER A 298 19.19 0.34 -4.75
N ASP A 299 18.58 0.28 -5.94
CA ASP A 299 19.23 0.66 -7.20
C ASP A 299 19.40 2.18 -7.30
N GLN A 300 20.58 2.64 -7.70
CA GLN A 300 20.89 4.07 -7.84
C GLN A 300 20.21 4.73 -9.05
N ARG A 301 19.77 3.94 -10.02
CA ARG A 301 19.06 4.39 -11.21
C ARG A 301 17.57 4.64 -10.96
N VAL A 302 17.05 4.24 -9.80
CA VAL A 302 15.66 4.41 -9.38
C VAL A 302 15.59 5.52 -8.36
N ASP A 303 14.65 6.46 -8.54
CA ASP A 303 14.45 7.58 -7.61
C ASP A 303 14.02 7.07 -6.22
N LYS A 304 14.90 7.27 -5.25
CA LYS A 304 14.69 6.85 -3.86
C LYS A 304 13.70 7.75 -3.13
N ARG A 305 13.56 9.00 -3.56
CA ARG A 305 12.65 9.97 -2.96
C ARG A 305 11.21 9.60 -3.25
N SER A 306 10.93 9.26 -4.48
CA SER A 306 9.64 8.75 -4.92
C SER A 306 9.30 7.39 -4.30
N GLY A 307 10.32 6.56 -4.07
CA GLY A 307 10.23 5.24 -3.47
C GLY A 307 9.58 4.21 -4.39
N VAL A 308 9.81 2.93 -4.10
CA VAL A 308 9.22 1.81 -4.85
C VAL A 308 8.11 1.18 -4.00
N SER A 309 6.88 1.51 -4.36
CA SER A 309 5.68 1.09 -3.65
C SER A 309 5.50 -0.43 -3.62
N GLN A 310 4.93 -0.97 -2.52
CA GLN A 310 4.48 -2.36 -2.45
C GLN A 310 3.39 -2.71 -3.49
N ARG A 311 2.81 -1.72 -4.15
CA ARG A 311 1.93 -1.95 -5.31
C ARG A 311 2.67 -2.51 -6.53
N LEU A 312 4.02 -2.38 -6.60
CA LEU A 312 4.79 -2.95 -7.69
C LEU A 312 4.73 -4.48 -7.68
N PRO A 313 5.15 -5.20 -6.62
CA PRO A 313 5.07 -6.66 -6.60
C PRO A 313 3.63 -7.17 -6.68
N ILE A 314 2.65 -6.47 -6.09
CA ILE A 314 1.22 -6.82 -6.21
C ILE A 314 0.80 -6.81 -7.69
N SER A 315 1.01 -5.70 -8.41
CA SER A 315 0.64 -5.61 -9.82
C SER A 315 1.46 -6.53 -10.71
N CYS A 316 2.73 -6.77 -10.35
CA CYS A 316 3.61 -7.67 -11.07
C CYS A 316 3.11 -9.11 -10.99
N ILE A 317 2.82 -9.63 -9.78
CA ILE A 317 2.34 -11.01 -9.61
C ILE A 317 0.98 -11.23 -10.29
N GLU A 318 0.09 -10.24 -10.27
CA GLU A 318 -1.19 -10.30 -10.99
C GLU A 318 -1.00 -10.43 -12.50
N ASN A 319 -0.02 -9.71 -13.08
CA ASN A 319 0.33 -9.83 -14.50
C ASN A 319 1.02 -11.17 -14.82
N VAL A 320 1.91 -11.63 -13.95
CA VAL A 320 2.54 -12.96 -14.06
C VAL A 320 1.49 -14.06 -14.14
N ILE A 321 0.53 -14.02 -13.21
CA ILE A 321 -0.58 -14.98 -13.20
C ILE A 321 -1.44 -14.86 -14.47
N SER A 322 -1.74 -13.62 -14.90
CA SER A 322 -2.54 -13.38 -16.11
C SER A 322 -1.86 -13.94 -17.38
N ASN A 323 -0.53 -13.81 -17.48
CA ASN A 323 0.20 -14.36 -18.62
C ASN A 323 0.23 -15.89 -18.58
N ALA A 324 0.44 -16.48 -17.40
CA ALA A 324 0.38 -17.94 -17.21
C ALA A 324 -1.01 -18.49 -17.54
N GLU A 325 -2.07 -17.83 -17.08
CA GLU A 325 -3.47 -18.17 -17.34
C GLU A 325 -3.79 -18.09 -18.84
N ARG A 326 -3.39 -16.99 -19.51
CA ARG A 326 -3.55 -16.84 -20.96
C ARG A 326 -2.87 -17.99 -21.73
N ARG A 327 -1.66 -18.37 -21.36
CA ARG A 327 -0.93 -19.48 -21.96
C ARG A 327 -1.65 -20.81 -21.74
N SER A 328 -2.12 -21.09 -20.54
CA SER A 328 -2.88 -22.28 -20.20
C SER A 328 -4.17 -22.40 -21.02
N ILE A 329 -4.93 -21.31 -21.15
CA ILE A 329 -6.17 -21.25 -21.94
C ILE A 329 -5.87 -21.55 -23.41
N VAL A 330 -4.86 -20.91 -24.00
CA VAL A 330 -4.49 -21.10 -25.41
C VAL A 330 -3.93 -22.49 -25.66
N GLY A 331 -3.15 -23.03 -24.71
CA GLY A 331 -2.55 -24.36 -24.77
C GLY A 331 -3.47 -25.53 -24.37
N GLY A 332 -4.67 -25.24 -23.86
CA GLY A 332 -5.60 -26.27 -23.37
C GLY A 332 -5.08 -27.00 -22.12
N GLU A 333 -4.28 -26.34 -21.26
CA GLU A 333 -3.70 -26.96 -20.08
C GLU A 333 -4.65 -26.87 -18.88
N GLU A 334 -4.71 -27.91 -18.05
CA GLU A 334 -5.51 -27.94 -16.83
C GLU A 334 -4.99 -26.96 -15.76
N HIS A 335 -3.67 -26.79 -15.71
CA HIS A 335 -3.00 -25.97 -14.71
C HIS A 335 -2.29 -24.77 -15.38
N ALA A 336 -2.61 -23.56 -14.91
CA ALA A 336 -1.86 -22.37 -15.24
C ALA A 336 -0.68 -22.21 -14.26
N VAL A 337 0.53 -22.59 -14.70
CA VAL A 337 1.72 -22.50 -13.85
C VAL A 337 2.56 -21.28 -14.22
N ALA A 338 2.83 -20.42 -13.25
CA ALA A 338 3.68 -19.26 -13.43
C ALA A 338 5.16 -19.65 -13.63
N ARG A 339 5.83 -19.00 -14.59
CA ARG A 339 7.23 -19.23 -14.98
C ARG A 339 8.03 -17.93 -15.00
N ILE A 340 9.34 -18.00 -15.13
CA ILE A 340 10.21 -16.81 -15.26
C ILE A 340 9.84 -16.00 -16.53
N ALA A 341 9.49 -16.64 -17.62
CA ALA A 341 9.01 -15.96 -18.83
C ALA A 341 7.81 -15.04 -18.54
N ASP A 342 6.91 -15.44 -17.64
CA ASP A 342 5.76 -14.64 -17.25
C ASP A 342 6.17 -13.40 -16.44
N VAL A 343 7.28 -13.46 -15.68
CA VAL A 343 7.85 -12.29 -14.98
C VAL A 343 8.38 -11.26 -15.98
N TYR A 344 9.05 -11.71 -17.05
CA TYR A 344 9.46 -10.80 -18.13
C TYR A 344 8.25 -10.22 -18.88
N ALA A 345 7.19 -10.99 -19.08
CA ALA A 345 5.95 -10.50 -19.69
C ALA A 345 5.22 -9.46 -18.81
N ALA A 346 5.47 -9.43 -17.49
CA ALA A 346 4.92 -8.45 -16.57
C ALA A 346 5.66 -7.09 -16.60
N MET A 347 6.54 -6.85 -17.58
CA MET A 347 7.32 -5.62 -17.75
C MET A 347 6.50 -4.33 -17.58
N PRO A 348 5.28 -4.17 -18.15
CA PRO A 348 4.48 -2.96 -17.98
C PRO A 348 4.09 -2.68 -16.53
N ALA A 349 3.93 -3.72 -15.70
CA ALA A 349 3.64 -3.56 -14.28
C ALA A 349 4.86 -3.08 -13.48
N ILE A 350 6.07 -3.37 -13.96
CA ILE A 350 7.33 -2.94 -13.34
C ILE A 350 7.66 -1.51 -13.77
N THR A 351 7.76 -1.25 -15.07
CA THR A 351 8.13 0.08 -15.62
C THR A 351 7.15 1.18 -15.21
N GLY A 352 5.85 0.86 -15.12
CA GLY A 352 4.83 1.83 -14.70
C GLY A 352 4.80 2.15 -13.19
N LYS A 353 5.68 1.54 -12.38
CA LYS A 353 5.72 1.70 -10.92
C LYS A 353 7.07 2.17 -10.38
N ILE A 354 8.06 2.32 -11.25
CA ILE A 354 9.38 2.88 -10.91
C ILE A 354 9.51 4.25 -11.56
N GLU A 355 10.05 5.19 -10.82
CA GLU A 355 10.52 6.49 -11.33
C GLU A 355 12.04 6.41 -11.42
N LEU A 356 12.62 6.95 -12.49
CA LEU A 356 14.04 6.81 -12.77
C LEU A 356 14.78 8.10 -12.45
N GLU A 357 16.01 7.96 -11.94
CA GLU A 357 17.01 9.00 -11.94
C GLU A 357 17.58 9.18 -13.36
N TYR A 358 18.29 10.29 -13.60
CA TYR A 358 18.85 10.63 -14.92
C TYR A 358 19.62 9.48 -15.59
N GLU A 359 20.44 8.76 -14.84
CA GLU A 359 21.19 7.60 -15.38
C GLU A 359 20.26 6.46 -15.81
N GLY A 360 19.16 6.26 -15.09
CA GLY A 360 18.12 5.30 -15.42
C GLY A 360 17.35 5.68 -16.69
N GLU A 361 17.03 6.96 -16.85
CA GLU A 361 16.36 7.48 -18.05
C GLU A 361 17.23 7.30 -19.30
N LEU A 362 18.54 7.57 -19.20
CA LEU A 362 19.50 7.32 -20.31
C LEU A 362 19.55 5.84 -20.72
N LYS A 363 19.42 4.91 -19.77
CA LYS A 363 19.41 3.47 -20.05
C LYS A 363 18.07 2.99 -20.59
N GLY A 364 17.00 3.67 -20.27
CA GLY A 364 15.61 3.34 -20.60
C GLY A 364 14.96 2.39 -19.58
N ALA A 365 13.69 2.64 -19.27
CA ALA A 365 12.94 1.96 -18.21
C ALA A 365 12.89 0.43 -18.39
N GLU A 366 12.73 -0.06 -19.63
CA GLU A 366 12.70 -1.50 -19.89
C GLU A 366 14.04 -2.19 -19.60
N ASN A 367 15.16 -1.55 -19.94
CA ASN A 367 16.49 -2.10 -19.68
C ASN A 367 16.80 -2.12 -18.18
N VAL A 368 16.39 -1.07 -17.45
CA VAL A 368 16.49 -1.04 -15.98
C VAL A 368 15.63 -2.15 -15.37
N ALA A 369 14.40 -2.32 -15.83
CA ALA A 369 13.50 -3.37 -15.34
C ALA A 369 14.04 -4.79 -15.64
N ARG A 370 14.61 -5.04 -16.84
CA ARG A 370 15.28 -6.30 -17.16
C ARG A 370 16.45 -6.60 -16.24
N ASP A 371 17.25 -5.59 -15.92
CA ASP A 371 18.35 -5.72 -14.96
C ASP A 371 17.84 -6.04 -13.55
N LEU A 372 16.76 -5.40 -13.12
CA LEU A 372 16.15 -5.65 -11.80
C LEU A 372 15.62 -7.09 -11.71
N ILE A 373 14.94 -7.58 -12.76
CA ILE A 373 14.50 -8.98 -12.83
C ILE A 373 15.72 -9.91 -12.72
N ARG A 374 16.78 -9.66 -13.51
CA ARG A 374 18.01 -10.48 -13.48
C ARG A 374 18.66 -10.47 -12.09
N GLN A 375 18.73 -9.31 -11.42
CA GLN A 375 19.27 -9.22 -10.07
C GLN A 375 18.41 -9.96 -9.04
N ALA A 376 17.08 -9.92 -9.18
CA ALA A 376 16.16 -10.66 -8.32
C ALA A 376 16.32 -12.17 -8.54
N VAL A 377 16.36 -12.64 -9.79
CA VAL A 377 16.64 -14.04 -10.13
C VAL A 377 17.97 -14.50 -9.54
N GLN A 378 19.04 -13.69 -9.69
CA GLN A 378 20.35 -13.99 -9.14
C GLN A 378 20.31 -14.14 -7.60
N MET A 379 19.59 -13.23 -6.92
CA MET A 379 19.46 -13.28 -5.46
C MET A 379 18.78 -14.56 -5.00
N ILE A 380 17.64 -14.91 -5.61
CA ILE A 380 16.88 -16.09 -5.25
C ILE A 380 17.62 -17.38 -5.67
N PHE A 381 18.27 -17.40 -6.83
CA PHE A 381 19.08 -18.52 -7.27
C PHE A 381 20.21 -18.84 -6.27
N ARG A 382 20.93 -17.83 -5.79
CA ARG A 382 21.99 -18.02 -4.78
C ARG A 382 21.44 -18.50 -3.43
N GLN A 383 20.21 -18.14 -3.08
CA GLN A 383 19.56 -18.60 -1.86
C GLN A 383 19.23 -20.11 -1.93
N TYR A 384 18.69 -20.58 -3.06
CA TYR A 384 18.34 -21.98 -3.23
C TYR A 384 19.56 -22.88 -3.54
N PHE A 385 20.57 -22.33 -4.20
CA PHE A 385 21.73 -23.08 -4.69
C PHE A 385 23.08 -22.48 -4.22
N PRO A 386 23.33 -22.37 -2.91
CA PRO A 386 24.55 -21.73 -2.41
C PRO A 386 25.84 -22.50 -2.78
N THR A 387 25.77 -23.82 -2.85
CA THR A 387 26.94 -24.71 -3.06
C THR A 387 26.69 -25.80 -4.13
N THR A 388 25.58 -25.73 -4.85
CA THR A 388 25.21 -26.77 -5.83
C THR A 388 26.12 -26.75 -7.04
N ASP A 389 26.63 -27.93 -7.40
CA ASP A 389 27.41 -28.10 -8.62
C ASP A 389 26.49 -28.24 -9.85
N PHE A 390 26.68 -27.37 -10.83
CA PHE A 390 25.99 -27.36 -12.11
C PHE A 390 26.89 -27.76 -13.29
N LYS A 391 28.04 -28.41 -13.02
CA LYS A 391 29.03 -28.75 -14.06
C LYS A 391 28.41 -29.46 -15.24
N GLN A 392 27.60 -30.49 -15.01
CA GLN A 392 26.96 -31.25 -16.10
C GLN A 392 26.07 -30.37 -17.00
N VAL A 393 25.31 -29.45 -16.40
CA VAL A 393 24.46 -28.51 -17.15
C VAL A 393 25.32 -27.53 -17.95
N ILE A 394 26.41 -27.02 -17.38
CA ILE A 394 27.32 -26.08 -18.04
C ILE A 394 28.06 -26.78 -19.17
N ASP A 395 28.63 -27.96 -18.92
CA ASP A 395 29.35 -28.77 -19.91
C ASP A 395 28.47 -29.08 -21.11
N TRP A 396 27.16 -29.35 -20.91
CA TRP A 396 26.22 -29.59 -22.01
C TRP A 396 26.14 -28.39 -22.98
N PHE A 397 26.12 -27.16 -22.48
CA PHE A 397 26.16 -25.94 -23.28
C PHE A 397 27.54 -25.73 -23.93
N GLU A 398 28.62 -26.01 -23.20
CA GLU A 398 30.00 -25.90 -23.73
C GLU A 398 30.29 -26.86 -24.88
N MET A 399 29.63 -28.03 -24.89
CA MET A 399 29.69 -29.00 -26.00
C MET A 399 28.86 -28.56 -27.24
N GLY A 400 28.34 -27.32 -27.25
CA GLY A 400 27.58 -26.79 -28.38
C GLY A 400 26.07 -26.92 -28.25
N GLY A 401 25.57 -27.29 -27.07
CA GLY A 401 24.14 -27.29 -26.78
C GLY A 401 23.55 -25.89 -26.87
N SER A 402 22.36 -25.80 -27.45
CA SER A 402 21.56 -24.59 -27.48
C SER A 402 20.10 -24.88 -27.15
N LEU A 403 19.45 -24.01 -26.40
CA LEU A 403 18.07 -24.20 -25.97
C LEU A 403 17.28 -22.92 -26.12
N LYS A 404 16.42 -22.86 -27.12
CA LYS A 404 15.50 -21.72 -27.28
C LYS A 404 14.15 -22.11 -26.69
N LEU A 405 13.70 -21.37 -25.68
CA LEU A 405 12.38 -21.55 -25.04
C LEU A 405 11.37 -20.61 -25.69
N SER A 406 10.13 -21.08 -25.79
CA SER A 406 9.01 -20.27 -26.27
C SER A 406 8.06 -19.94 -25.13
N ASP A 407 7.60 -18.70 -25.09
CA ASP A 407 6.65 -18.22 -24.08
C ASP A 407 5.24 -18.80 -24.26
N THR A 408 4.93 -19.30 -25.46
CA THR A 408 3.62 -19.85 -25.81
C THR A 408 3.58 -21.39 -25.77
N GLU A 409 4.71 -22.02 -25.50
CA GLU A 409 4.83 -23.48 -25.50
C GLU A 409 4.11 -24.12 -24.31
N THR A 410 3.42 -25.23 -24.51
CA THR A 410 2.78 -25.97 -23.43
C THR A 410 3.80 -26.53 -22.43
N SER A 411 3.39 -26.68 -21.18
CA SER A 411 4.24 -27.15 -20.09
C SER A 411 4.87 -28.52 -20.39
N GLY A 412 4.14 -29.43 -21.03
CA GLY A 412 4.65 -30.76 -21.42
C GLY A 412 5.72 -30.68 -22.51
N ALA A 413 5.49 -29.90 -23.56
CA ALA A 413 6.46 -29.71 -24.64
C ALA A 413 7.73 -29.01 -24.12
N LEU A 414 7.57 -27.99 -23.30
CA LEU A 414 8.68 -27.31 -22.67
C LEU A 414 9.51 -28.24 -21.78
N LEU A 415 8.86 -29.04 -20.93
CA LEU A 415 9.55 -30.00 -20.06
C LEU A 415 10.34 -31.06 -20.88
N ALA A 416 9.77 -31.58 -21.99
CA ALA A 416 10.44 -32.50 -22.85
C ALA A 416 11.73 -31.91 -23.48
N ARG A 417 11.71 -30.61 -23.81
CA ARG A 417 12.90 -29.91 -24.31
C ARG A 417 13.95 -29.67 -23.22
N LEU A 418 13.51 -29.28 -22.03
CA LEU A 418 14.38 -29.07 -20.87
C LEU A 418 15.06 -30.37 -20.42
N ALA A 419 14.40 -31.53 -20.61
CA ALA A 419 14.95 -32.86 -20.32
C ALA A 419 16.17 -33.24 -21.17
N ASN A 420 16.38 -32.57 -22.30
CA ASN A 420 17.57 -32.79 -23.14
C ASN A 420 18.85 -32.23 -22.51
N VAL A 421 18.72 -31.31 -21.56
CA VAL A 421 19.88 -30.73 -20.83
C VAL A 421 20.28 -31.66 -19.70
N GLN A 422 21.45 -32.31 -19.84
CA GLN A 422 21.94 -33.28 -18.87
C GLN A 422 22.09 -32.67 -17.47
N GLY A 423 21.59 -33.39 -16.45
CA GLY A 423 21.71 -32.98 -15.06
C GLY A 423 20.80 -31.84 -14.64
N LEU A 424 19.99 -31.26 -15.54
CA LEU A 424 19.10 -30.12 -15.20
C LEU A 424 17.93 -30.57 -14.33
N LEU A 425 17.22 -31.63 -14.74
CA LEU A 425 16.04 -32.10 -14.00
C LEU A 425 16.38 -32.75 -12.66
N ASP A 426 17.62 -33.17 -12.46
CA ASP A 426 18.08 -33.72 -11.16
C ASP A 426 18.17 -32.63 -10.05
N LYS A 427 18.18 -31.38 -10.45
CA LYS A 427 18.36 -30.23 -9.51
C LYS A 427 17.07 -29.50 -9.16
N ILE A 428 15.94 -29.81 -9.81
CA ILE A 428 14.68 -29.07 -9.64
C ILE A 428 13.99 -29.33 -8.28
N GLU A 429 14.32 -30.46 -7.62
CA GLU A 429 13.70 -30.85 -6.36
C GLU A 429 13.95 -29.84 -5.24
N VAL A 430 15.11 -29.19 -5.25
CA VAL A 430 15.45 -28.08 -4.31
C VAL A 430 14.45 -26.93 -4.40
N LEU A 431 13.83 -26.73 -5.56
CA LEU A 431 12.80 -25.72 -5.81
C LEU A 431 11.37 -26.24 -5.52
N GLY A 432 11.24 -27.41 -4.87
CA GLY A 432 9.95 -28.04 -4.56
C GLY A 432 9.30 -28.81 -5.71
N ALA A 433 10.00 -28.94 -6.85
CA ALA A 433 9.49 -29.66 -8.03
C ALA A 433 9.86 -31.14 -7.97
N ARG A 434 8.95 -31.97 -7.42
CA ARG A 434 9.12 -33.42 -7.27
C ARG A 434 8.82 -34.15 -8.59
N PRO A 435 9.23 -35.45 -8.74
CA PRO A 435 8.91 -36.25 -9.92
C PRO A 435 7.42 -36.39 -10.23
N ASP A 436 6.57 -36.37 -9.18
CA ASP A 436 5.11 -36.46 -9.25
C ASP A 436 4.41 -35.09 -9.41
N SER A 437 5.17 -33.99 -9.36
CA SER A 437 4.62 -32.64 -9.56
C SER A 437 4.13 -32.44 -10.99
N PRO A 438 3.12 -31.60 -11.21
CA PRO A 438 2.63 -31.23 -12.53
C PRO A 438 3.77 -30.81 -13.47
N PRO A 439 3.71 -31.18 -14.79
CA PRO A 439 4.75 -30.84 -15.76
C PRO A 439 5.13 -29.34 -15.75
N GLY A 440 4.16 -28.47 -15.55
CA GLY A 440 4.39 -27.01 -15.48
C GLY A 440 5.27 -26.59 -14.31
N ILE A 441 5.11 -27.19 -13.12
CA ILE A 441 5.96 -26.90 -11.95
C ILE A 441 7.39 -27.33 -12.21
N ARG A 442 7.58 -28.52 -12.80
CA ARG A 442 8.89 -29.07 -13.16
C ARG A 442 9.57 -28.21 -14.22
N ALA A 443 8.82 -27.81 -15.25
CA ALA A 443 9.32 -26.92 -16.30
C ALA A 443 9.70 -25.52 -15.72
N ALA A 444 8.87 -24.93 -14.88
CA ALA A 444 9.14 -23.64 -14.23
C ALA A 444 10.41 -23.69 -13.36
N ALA A 445 10.61 -24.78 -12.62
CA ALA A 445 11.81 -24.98 -11.80
C ALA A 445 13.07 -25.15 -12.65
N ALA A 446 13.00 -25.89 -13.75
CA ALA A 446 14.12 -26.06 -14.69
C ALA A 446 14.47 -24.72 -15.39
N GLU A 447 13.46 -23.95 -15.82
CA GLU A 447 13.65 -22.60 -16.37
C GLU A 447 14.31 -21.67 -15.37
N MET A 448 13.90 -21.72 -14.07
CA MET A 448 14.54 -20.96 -13.00
C MET A 448 16.04 -21.27 -12.85
N ILE A 449 16.44 -22.53 -12.98
CA ILE A 449 17.87 -22.91 -12.91
C ILE A 449 18.63 -22.30 -14.09
N LEU A 450 18.10 -22.37 -15.30
CA LEU A 450 18.76 -21.79 -16.48
C LEU A 450 18.88 -20.25 -16.37
N GLU A 451 17.81 -19.56 -15.99
CA GLU A 451 17.85 -18.14 -15.76
C GLU A 451 18.81 -17.75 -14.61
N GLY A 452 18.85 -18.57 -13.56
CA GLY A 452 19.80 -18.43 -12.46
C GLY A 452 21.25 -18.54 -12.96
N LEU A 453 21.57 -19.56 -13.72
CA LEU A 453 22.91 -19.74 -14.31
C LEU A 453 23.27 -18.60 -15.28
N HIS A 454 22.30 -18.11 -16.05
CA HIS A 454 22.48 -16.91 -16.87
C HIS A 454 22.72 -15.67 -16.02
N SER A 455 22.00 -15.51 -14.93
CA SER A 455 22.14 -14.34 -14.04
C SER A 455 23.51 -14.25 -13.36
N VAL A 456 24.20 -15.39 -13.19
CA VAL A 456 25.58 -15.49 -12.63
C VAL A 456 26.65 -15.68 -13.71
N ASP A 457 26.32 -15.39 -14.97
CA ASP A 457 27.24 -15.44 -16.14
C ASP A 457 27.88 -16.82 -16.42
N LYS A 458 27.24 -17.91 -15.99
CA LYS A 458 27.70 -19.27 -16.30
C LYS A 458 27.26 -19.76 -17.68
N ILE A 459 26.10 -19.28 -18.16
CA ILE A 459 25.62 -19.50 -19.53
C ILE A 459 25.15 -18.15 -20.10
N SER A 460 25.07 -18.06 -21.43
CA SER A 460 24.57 -16.87 -22.14
C SER A 460 23.13 -17.06 -22.59
N ARG A 461 22.39 -15.97 -22.72
CA ARG A 461 21.04 -15.94 -23.31
C ARG A 461 20.95 -14.84 -24.36
N SER A 462 20.44 -15.18 -25.53
CA SER A 462 20.13 -14.22 -26.61
C SER A 462 18.72 -14.47 -27.16
N GLU A 463 18.13 -13.45 -27.79
CA GLU A 463 16.80 -13.57 -28.41
C GLU A 463 16.82 -14.52 -29.61
N GLU A 464 17.92 -14.57 -30.35
CA GLU A 464 18.05 -15.40 -31.56
C GLU A 464 18.31 -16.88 -31.25
N ARG A 465 19.26 -17.17 -30.34
CA ARG A 465 19.74 -18.50 -30.03
C ARG A 465 19.22 -19.13 -28.75
N GLY A 466 18.59 -18.35 -27.90
CA GLY A 466 18.20 -18.74 -26.55
C GLY A 466 19.41 -18.89 -25.63
N PHE A 467 19.44 -19.95 -24.80
CA PHE A 467 20.56 -20.23 -23.90
C PHE A 467 21.70 -20.93 -24.65
N THR A 468 22.93 -20.48 -24.43
CA THR A 468 24.17 -20.98 -25.08
C THR A 468 25.35 -20.86 -24.09
N ALA A 469 26.51 -21.39 -24.49
CA ALA A 469 27.74 -21.30 -23.71
C ALA A 469 28.19 -19.85 -23.45
N SER A 470 28.77 -19.60 -22.28
CA SER A 470 29.23 -18.25 -21.85
C SER A 470 30.42 -17.71 -22.71
N SER A 471 31.22 -18.59 -23.29
CA SER A 471 32.38 -18.21 -24.13
C SER A 471 32.01 -17.42 -25.39
N GLU A 472 30.83 -17.64 -25.96
CA GLU A 472 30.37 -16.89 -27.15
C GLU A 472 30.08 -15.41 -26.84
N ARG A 473 29.77 -15.06 -25.60
CA ARG A 473 29.51 -13.67 -25.17
C ARG A 473 30.78 -12.82 -25.13
N LYS A 474 31.92 -13.40 -24.76
CA LYS A 474 33.21 -12.70 -24.75
C LYS A 474 33.65 -12.35 -26.17
N GLN A 475 33.53 -13.30 -27.12
CA GLN A 475 33.90 -13.07 -28.52
C GLN A 475 33.03 -11.99 -29.20
N SER A 476 31.72 -12.00 -28.96
CA SER A 476 30.82 -10.95 -29.50
C SER A 476 31.05 -9.57 -28.89
N GLN A 477 31.36 -9.47 -27.62
CA GLN A 477 31.67 -8.18 -26.96
C GLN A 477 33.02 -7.63 -27.41
N ASP A 478 34.02 -8.48 -27.60
CA ASP A 478 35.33 -8.08 -28.13
C ASP A 478 35.23 -7.62 -29.59
N LEU A 479 34.46 -8.32 -30.45
CA LEU A 479 34.15 -7.85 -31.80
C LEU A 479 33.43 -6.51 -31.85
N TYR A 480 32.44 -6.28 -30.99
CA TYR A 480 31.77 -4.99 -30.92
C TYR A 480 32.69 -3.87 -30.37
N ARG A 481 33.59 -4.18 -29.46
CA ARG A 481 34.55 -3.26 -28.91
C ARG A 481 35.59 -2.87 -29.95
N ASP A 482 36.07 -3.82 -30.74
CA ASP A 482 36.99 -3.57 -31.87
C ASP A 482 36.32 -2.73 -32.98
N TYR A 483 35.06 -3.06 -33.34
CA TYR A 483 34.29 -2.28 -34.31
C TYR A 483 34.03 -0.83 -33.86
N SER A 484 33.78 -0.64 -32.55
CA SER A 484 33.60 0.71 -32.01
C SER A 484 34.89 1.49 -31.89
N MET A 485 36.02 0.84 -31.67
CA MET A 485 37.36 1.48 -31.66
C MET A 485 37.83 1.83 -33.07
N GLU A 486 37.56 1.01 -34.06
CA GLU A 486 37.87 1.35 -35.47
C GLU A 486 37.03 2.53 -35.99
N ARG A 487 35.73 2.58 -35.64
CA ARG A 487 34.84 3.68 -36.02
C ARG A 487 35.27 5.03 -35.41
N ASN A 488 35.86 5.03 -34.23
CA ASN A 488 36.38 6.23 -33.57
C ASN A 488 37.77 6.61 -34.10
N ARG A 489 38.53 5.71 -34.68
CA ARG A 489 39.84 6.06 -35.35
C ARG A 489 39.67 6.79 -36.68
N HIS A 490 38.54 6.62 -37.36
CA HIS A 490 38.24 7.32 -38.62
C HIS A 490 37.53 8.66 -38.45
N LYS A 491 37.23 9.08 -37.23
CA LYS A 491 36.75 10.47 -36.94
C LYS A 491 37.89 11.33 -36.40
N LYS A 492 38.95 11.55 -37.17
CA LYS A 492 39.82 12.70 -36.94
C LYS A 492 39.19 13.92 -37.62
N PRO A 493 39.12 15.10 -36.95
CA PRO A 493 38.63 16.29 -37.60
C PRO A 493 39.62 16.73 -38.65
N LEU A 494 39.13 16.99 -39.84
CA LEU A 494 39.82 17.82 -40.84
C LEU A 494 39.82 19.26 -40.30
N ASN A 495 41.02 19.82 -40.20
CA ASN A 495 41.23 21.24 -39.92
C ASN A 495 40.51 22.13 -40.90
#